data_c6f7ed83c60cf7adf674ca61d4b721e1
#
_entry.id   c6f7ed83c60cf7adf674ca61d4b721e1
#
_cell.length_a   1.000
_cell.length_b   1.000
_cell.length_c   1.000
_cell.angle_alpha   90.00
_cell.angle_beta   90.00
_cell.angle_gamma   90.00
#
_symmetry.space_group_name_H-M   'P 1'
#
loop_
_entity.id
_entity.type
_entity.pdbx_description
1 polymer ?
#
loop_
_entity_poly.entity_id
_entity_poly.type
_entity_poly.pdbx_seq_one_letter_code
_entity_poly.pdbx_strand_id
1 'polypeptide(L)'
;MPALTIVTPCFNGAPHLDALFESLRAQTLTDFEQIVVDDGSTDASASIVERQMARDPRVRLVRQANAGVTRARKAGYRAAAPTSRYVYFLDVDDLLEPDMLRVMVDYLDGHPAVGLAYCAYTCIDAEGRALPDHVLPRHAKTRFGVRELPPDEPETPLLSIYCWAPVMESVSVLRRSVYDRTEGWDESIGQVGEGVDLFIQMAFLSDVHFVNQRLYRYRRHAGQASHELERLQRQDLRVQVKWRDRRDLPPAFRALIDDAQAFRAGRLRLYLSLAAAARYLRHAEVRHATTCLIDSLRVASRIVRRESPWPAETA
;
A
#
# COMPACT_ATOMS: atom_id res chain seq x y z
N MET A 1 -5.49 -21.64 -18.03
CA MET A 1 -5.82 -20.19 -17.93
C MET A 1 -5.35 -19.76 -16.57
N PRO A 2 -4.67 -18.62 -16.43
CA PRO A 2 -4.02 -18.26 -15.17
C PRO A 2 -5.04 -18.05 -14.04
N ALA A 3 -4.73 -18.59 -12.86
CA ALA A 3 -5.51 -18.34 -11.66
C ALA A 3 -5.32 -16.91 -11.15
N LEU A 4 -4.11 -16.36 -11.34
CA LEU A 4 -3.68 -15.07 -10.85
C LEU A 4 -3.07 -14.22 -11.97
N THR A 5 -3.46 -12.97 -12.08
CA THR A 5 -2.74 -11.95 -12.87
C THR A 5 -1.91 -11.07 -11.97
N ILE A 6 -0.62 -10.95 -12.26
CA ILE A 6 0.31 -10.04 -11.61
C ILE A 6 0.50 -8.82 -12.53
N VAL A 7 0.24 -7.63 -12.04
CA VAL A 7 0.47 -6.37 -12.73
C VAL A 7 1.66 -5.67 -12.07
N THR A 8 2.72 -5.43 -12.84
CA THR A 8 3.95 -4.77 -12.38
C THR A 8 4.12 -3.44 -13.12
N PRO A 9 3.77 -2.29 -12.51
CA PRO A 9 4.11 -1.00 -13.07
C PRO A 9 5.63 -0.80 -13.02
N CYS A 10 6.23 -0.31 -14.11
CA CYS A 10 7.67 -0.12 -14.24
C CYS A 10 7.97 1.24 -14.88
N PHE A 11 8.75 2.06 -14.16
CA PHE A 11 9.36 3.27 -14.70
C PHE A 11 10.80 3.36 -14.21
N ASN A 12 11.75 3.24 -15.14
CA ASN A 12 13.18 3.20 -14.84
C ASN A 12 13.56 2.14 -13.79
N GLY A 13 12.98 0.93 -13.92
CA GLY A 13 13.11 -0.19 -12.99
C GLY A 13 14.25 -1.18 -13.33
N ALA A 14 15.09 -0.88 -14.30
CA ALA A 14 16.15 -1.79 -14.78
C ALA A 14 17.01 -2.41 -13.66
N PRO A 15 17.39 -1.69 -12.58
CA PRO A 15 18.20 -2.28 -11.51
C PRO A 15 17.52 -3.40 -10.73
N HIS A 16 16.18 -3.51 -10.77
CA HIS A 16 15.39 -4.39 -9.93
C HIS A 16 14.78 -5.57 -10.71
N LEU A 17 14.56 -5.42 -12.01
CA LEU A 17 13.79 -6.35 -12.83
C LEU A 17 14.34 -7.79 -12.83
N ASP A 18 15.65 -7.99 -12.90
CA ASP A 18 16.21 -9.34 -12.93
C ASP A 18 15.94 -10.08 -11.61
N ALA A 19 16.11 -9.42 -10.46
CA ALA A 19 15.82 -10.00 -9.15
C ALA A 19 14.32 -10.28 -8.97
N LEU A 20 13.45 -9.37 -9.45
CA LEU A 20 12.00 -9.57 -9.44
C LEU A 20 11.63 -10.82 -10.24
N PHE A 21 12.12 -10.96 -11.48
CA PHE A 21 11.84 -12.14 -12.32
C PHE A 21 12.37 -13.44 -11.70
N GLU A 22 13.50 -13.41 -11.03
CA GLU A 22 14.01 -14.56 -10.29
C GLU A 22 13.06 -14.95 -9.14
N SER A 23 12.57 -13.98 -8.37
CA SER A 23 11.63 -14.24 -7.27
C SER A 23 10.30 -14.81 -7.77
N LEU A 24 9.82 -14.37 -8.94
CA LEU A 24 8.62 -14.91 -9.57
C LEU A 24 8.84 -16.31 -10.17
N ARG A 25 10.00 -16.57 -10.72
CA ARG A 25 10.38 -17.89 -11.24
C ARG A 25 10.46 -18.94 -10.13
N ALA A 26 10.88 -18.51 -8.92
CA ALA A 26 10.98 -19.36 -7.75
C ALA A 26 9.62 -19.66 -7.08
N GLN A 27 8.52 -19.06 -7.54
CA GLN A 27 7.21 -19.30 -6.94
C GLN A 27 6.72 -20.73 -7.10
N THR A 28 6.18 -21.30 -6.02
CA THR A 28 5.59 -22.65 -6.02
C THR A 28 4.24 -22.71 -6.72
N LEU A 29 3.49 -21.61 -6.81
CA LEU A 29 2.36 -21.45 -7.71
C LEU A 29 2.88 -21.11 -9.10
N THR A 30 2.58 -21.94 -10.11
CA THR A 30 3.00 -21.72 -11.50
C THR A 30 1.89 -21.19 -12.41
N ASP A 31 0.63 -21.28 -11.97
CA ASP A 31 -0.57 -20.88 -12.74
C ASP A 31 -0.86 -19.38 -12.58
N PHE A 32 0.05 -18.55 -13.09
CA PHE A 32 -0.11 -17.10 -13.14
C PHE A 32 0.37 -16.52 -14.48
N GLU A 33 -0.08 -15.30 -14.80
CA GLU A 33 0.54 -14.43 -15.79
C GLU A 33 1.12 -13.20 -15.12
N GLN A 34 2.17 -12.61 -15.70
CA GLN A 34 2.71 -11.33 -15.29
C GLN A 34 2.62 -10.32 -16.44
N ILE A 35 2.03 -9.17 -16.18
CA ILE A 35 1.96 -8.05 -17.10
C ILE A 35 2.83 -6.92 -16.54
N VAL A 36 3.99 -6.71 -17.16
CA VAL A 36 4.84 -5.56 -16.88
C VAL A 36 4.36 -4.39 -17.72
N VAL A 37 4.05 -3.26 -17.08
CA VAL A 37 3.65 -2.04 -17.77
C VAL A 37 4.82 -1.06 -17.73
N ASP A 38 5.51 -0.93 -18.84
CA ASP A 38 6.55 0.09 -19.03
C ASP A 38 5.91 1.46 -19.22
N ASP A 39 5.96 2.28 -18.18
CA ASP A 39 5.37 3.63 -18.12
C ASP A 39 6.33 4.69 -18.69
N GLY A 40 6.89 4.41 -19.88
CA GLY A 40 7.76 5.33 -20.59
C GLY A 40 9.18 5.40 -20.02
N SER A 41 9.76 4.27 -19.62
CA SER A 41 11.15 4.20 -19.14
C SER A 41 12.14 4.70 -20.18
N THR A 42 13.21 5.33 -19.71
CA THR A 42 14.33 5.84 -20.51
C THR A 42 15.60 5.00 -20.33
N ASP A 43 15.58 4.03 -19.42
CA ASP A 43 16.65 3.08 -19.14
C ASP A 43 16.47 1.74 -19.89
N ALA A 44 17.19 0.71 -19.47
CA ALA A 44 17.13 -0.62 -20.10
C ALA A 44 15.88 -1.44 -19.73
N SER A 45 14.90 -0.90 -18.96
CA SER A 45 13.76 -1.66 -18.43
C SER A 45 13.03 -2.46 -19.50
N ALA A 46 12.60 -1.80 -20.57
CA ALA A 46 11.84 -2.46 -21.63
C ALA A 46 12.62 -3.61 -22.29
N SER A 47 13.91 -3.43 -22.55
CA SER A 47 14.74 -4.47 -23.15
C SER A 47 15.00 -5.66 -22.23
N ILE A 48 15.03 -5.43 -20.90
CA ILE A 48 15.11 -6.52 -19.90
C ILE A 48 13.83 -7.33 -19.92
N VAL A 49 12.68 -6.68 -19.93
CA VAL A 49 11.36 -7.36 -19.99
C VAL A 49 11.22 -8.16 -21.29
N GLU A 50 11.63 -7.61 -22.44
CA GLU A 50 11.59 -8.32 -23.72
C GLU A 50 12.45 -9.59 -23.72
N ARG A 51 13.64 -9.53 -23.13
CA ARG A 51 14.48 -10.73 -22.94
C ARG A 51 13.82 -11.76 -22.04
N GLN A 52 13.11 -11.30 -21.00
CA GLN A 52 12.38 -12.21 -20.09
C GLN A 52 11.18 -12.86 -20.78
N MET A 53 10.43 -12.14 -21.61
CA MET A 53 9.33 -12.70 -22.42
C MET A 53 9.79 -13.86 -23.31
N ALA A 54 11.02 -13.77 -23.86
CA ALA A 54 11.58 -14.88 -24.66
C ALA A 54 11.91 -16.14 -23.83
N ARG A 55 12.02 -16.03 -22.51
CA ARG A 55 12.38 -17.12 -21.58
C ARG A 55 11.17 -17.65 -20.80
N ASP A 56 10.17 -16.82 -20.58
CA ASP A 56 8.99 -17.16 -19.78
C ASP A 56 7.72 -16.66 -20.49
N PRO A 57 6.92 -17.57 -21.08
CA PRO A 57 5.71 -17.20 -21.81
C PRO A 57 4.61 -16.61 -20.92
N ARG A 58 4.73 -16.66 -19.60
CA ARG A 58 3.81 -16.02 -18.66
C ARG A 58 3.99 -14.50 -18.59
N VAL A 59 5.15 -13.99 -19.05
CA VAL A 59 5.48 -12.55 -18.99
C VAL A 59 5.02 -11.86 -20.25
N ARG A 60 4.37 -10.72 -20.08
CA ARG A 60 3.90 -9.85 -21.17
C ARG A 60 4.33 -8.41 -20.87
N LEU A 61 4.60 -7.63 -21.92
CA LEU A 61 4.96 -6.22 -21.85
C LEU A 61 3.82 -5.37 -22.43
N VAL A 62 3.38 -4.38 -21.68
CA VAL A 62 2.55 -3.27 -22.17
C VAL A 62 3.40 -2.00 -22.10
N ARG A 63 3.38 -1.18 -23.13
CA ARG A 63 4.12 0.09 -23.17
C ARG A 63 3.13 1.26 -23.24
N GLN A 64 3.42 2.30 -22.49
CA GLN A 64 2.68 3.57 -22.56
C GLN A 64 3.63 4.76 -22.39
N ALA A 65 3.18 5.95 -22.78
CA ALA A 65 3.84 7.19 -22.38
C ALA A 65 3.70 7.37 -20.88
N ASN A 66 4.73 7.94 -20.21
CA ASN A 66 4.70 8.11 -18.76
C ASN A 66 3.43 8.85 -18.31
N ALA A 67 2.66 8.18 -17.49
CA ALA A 67 1.37 8.66 -17.01
C ALA A 67 1.15 8.39 -15.52
N GLY A 68 2.17 7.81 -14.85
CA GLY A 68 2.19 7.51 -13.42
C GLY A 68 1.66 6.13 -13.07
N VAL A 69 2.02 5.68 -11.87
CA VAL A 69 1.79 4.32 -11.37
C VAL A 69 0.33 3.88 -11.42
N THR A 70 -0.59 4.77 -11.08
CA THR A 70 -2.04 4.51 -11.08
C THR A 70 -2.54 4.13 -12.49
N ARG A 71 -2.13 4.90 -13.51
CA ARG A 71 -2.48 4.59 -14.91
C ARG A 71 -1.80 3.33 -15.41
N ALA A 72 -0.56 3.09 -15.01
CA ALA A 72 0.15 1.86 -15.35
C ALA A 72 -0.56 0.62 -14.75
N ARG A 73 -0.98 0.66 -13.48
CA ARG A 73 -1.77 -0.41 -12.86
C ARG A 73 -3.09 -0.65 -13.59
N LYS A 74 -3.81 0.40 -13.98
CA LYS A 74 -5.05 0.29 -14.78
C LYS A 74 -4.79 -0.32 -16.16
N ALA A 75 -3.74 0.10 -16.84
CA ALA A 75 -3.37 -0.44 -18.16
C ALA A 75 -3.04 -1.93 -18.08
N GLY A 76 -2.24 -2.34 -17.08
CA GLY A 76 -1.92 -3.75 -16.83
C GLY A 76 -3.17 -4.58 -16.51
N TYR A 77 -4.07 -4.06 -15.68
CA TYR A 77 -5.32 -4.76 -15.38
C TYR A 77 -6.21 -4.93 -16.62
N ARG A 78 -6.31 -3.93 -17.48
CA ARG A 78 -7.06 -4.04 -18.74
C ARG A 78 -6.48 -5.07 -19.70
N ALA A 79 -5.19 -5.30 -19.64
CA ALA A 79 -4.50 -6.34 -20.43
C ALA A 79 -4.57 -7.73 -19.81
N ALA A 80 -5.07 -7.86 -18.57
CA ALA A 80 -5.18 -9.11 -17.82
C ALA A 80 -6.09 -10.13 -18.50
N ALA A 81 -5.75 -11.40 -18.38
CA ALA A 81 -6.61 -12.49 -18.83
C ALA A 81 -7.98 -12.40 -18.12
N PRO A 82 -9.11 -12.35 -18.84
CA PRO A 82 -10.42 -12.15 -18.23
C PRO A 82 -10.84 -13.30 -17.31
N THR A 83 -10.16 -14.42 -17.40
CA THR A 83 -10.42 -15.66 -16.65
C THR A 83 -9.64 -15.77 -15.34
N SER A 84 -8.68 -14.89 -15.06
CA SER A 84 -7.97 -14.92 -13.79
C SER A 84 -8.91 -14.61 -12.63
N ARG A 85 -8.84 -15.41 -11.57
CA ARG A 85 -9.70 -15.26 -10.39
C ARG A 85 -9.21 -14.19 -9.43
N TYR A 86 -7.89 -13.94 -9.47
CA TYR A 86 -7.20 -13.04 -8.58
C TYR A 86 -6.34 -12.04 -9.34
N VAL A 87 -6.11 -10.88 -8.71
CA VAL A 87 -5.25 -9.82 -9.21
C VAL A 87 -4.26 -9.42 -8.13
N TYR A 88 -3.02 -9.20 -8.53
CA TYR A 88 -1.95 -8.77 -7.66
C TYR A 88 -1.19 -7.61 -8.31
N PHE A 89 -1.00 -6.52 -7.57
CA PHE A 89 -0.22 -5.36 -8.03
C PHE A 89 1.13 -5.38 -7.31
N LEU A 90 2.17 -5.78 -8.04
CA LEU A 90 3.52 -5.99 -7.51
C LEU A 90 4.45 -4.87 -7.98
N ASP A 91 5.05 -4.14 -7.06
CA ASP A 91 6.03 -3.10 -7.37
C ASP A 91 7.35 -3.72 -7.87
N VAL A 92 8.02 -3.01 -8.79
CA VAL A 92 9.18 -3.55 -9.53
C VAL A 92 10.42 -3.72 -8.66
N ASP A 93 10.53 -3.00 -7.55
CA ASP A 93 11.70 -2.95 -6.66
C ASP A 93 11.65 -3.97 -5.51
N ASP A 94 10.54 -4.69 -5.36
CA ASP A 94 10.33 -5.64 -4.28
C ASP A 94 10.46 -7.11 -4.72
N LEU A 95 10.49 -8.03 -3.74
CA LEU A 95 10.67 -9.45 -3.98
C LEU A 95 9.62 -10.28 -3.21
N LEU A 96 9.37 -11.48 -3.71
CA LEU A 96 8.46 -12.44 -3.09
C LEU A 96 9.23 -13.62 -2.47
N GLU A 97 8.76 -14.10 -1.32
CA GLU A 97 9.17 -15.40 -0.82
C GLU A 97 8.55 -16.53 -1.71
N PRO A 98 9.20 -17.69 -1.83
CA PRO A 98 8.81 -18.72 -2.80
C PRO A 98 7.36 -19.20 -2.72
N ASP A 99 6.75 -19.16 -1.54
CA ASP A 99 5.39 -19.65 -1.32
C ASP A 99 4.31 -18.54 -1.35
N MET A 100 4.68 -17.28 -1.58
CA MET A 100 3.78 -16.15 -1.44
C MET A 100 2.51 -16.31 -2.29
N LEU A 101 2.67 -16.56 -3.58
CA LEU A 101 1.51 -16.64 -4.48
C LEU A 101 0.60 -17.82 -4.12
N ARG A 102 1.19 -18.98 -3.80
CA ARG A 102 0.43 -20.18 -3.43
C ARG A 102 -0.35 -19.97 -2.14
N VAL A 103 0.31 -19.49 -1.08
CA VAL A 103 -0.34 -19.28 0.23
C VAL A 103 -1.49 -18.28 0.11
N MET A 104 -1.31 -17.19 -0.63
CA MET A 104 -2.34 -16.16 -0.77
C MET A 104 -3.53 -16.65 -1.62
N VAL A 105 -3.28 -17.41 -2.68
CA VAL A 105 -4.35 -17.99 -3.52
C VAL A 105 -5.10 -19.05 -2.76
N ASP A 106 -4.40 -20.00 -2.10
CA ASP A 106 -5.03 -21.05 -1.29
C ASP A 106 -5.87 -20.43 -0.16
N TYR A 107 -5.37 -19.37 0.47
CA TYR A 107 -6.11 -18.65 1.51
C TYR A 107 -7.42 -18.07 0.96
N LEU A 108 -7.36 -17.36 -0.16
CA LEU A 108 -8.54 -16.78 -0.79
C LEU A 108 -9.51 -17.86 -1.30
N ASP A 109 -9.01 -18.99 -1.80
CA ASP A 109 -9.85 -20.12 -2.22
C ASP A 109 -10.62 -20.72 -1.03
N GLY A 110 -9.99 -20.83 0.12
CA GLY A 110 -10.61 -21.30 1.37
C GLY A 110 -11.57 -20.32 2.04
N HIS A 111 -11.54 -19.03 1.65
CA HIS A 111 -12.31 -17.96 2.29
C HIS A 111 -13.11 -17.15 1.26
N PRO A 112 -14.25 -17.64 0.77
CA PRO A 112 -15.01 -16.99 -0.32
C PRO A 112 -15.51 -15.57 -0.01
N ALA A 113 -15.72 -15.22 1.25
CA ALA A 113 -16.15 -13.87 1.68
C ALA A 113 -15.01 -12.85 1.61
N VAL A 114 -13.74 -13.31 1.59
CA VAL A 114 -12.57 -12.45 1.57
C VAL A 114 -12.31 -11.95 0.16
N GLY A 115 -12.35 -10.62 0.00
CA GLY A 115 -12.03 -9.94 -1.26
C GLY A 115 -10.58 -9.48 -1.36
N LEU A 116 -9.92 -9.27 -0.22
CA LEU A 116 -8.53 -8.87 -0.13
C LEU A 116 -7.84 -9.62 0.99
N ALA A 117 -6.76 -10.32 0.68
CA ALA A 117 -5.86 -10.88 1.67
C ALA A 117 -4.49 -10.19 1.56
N TYR A 118 -3.87 -9.87 2.70
CA TYR A 118 -2.54 -9.28 2.74
C TYR A 118 -1.66 -10.02 3.74
N CYS A 119 -0.33 -9.98 3.52
CA CYS A 119 0.63 -10.72 4.34
C CYS A 119 1.61 -9.80 5.07
N ALA A 120 2.36 -10.38 6.00
CA ALA A 120 3.50 -9.70 6.61
C ALA A 120 4.70 -9.66 5.65
N TYR A 121 5.61 -8.71 5.89
CA TYR A 121 6.80 -8.55 5.08
C TYR A 121 8.07 -8.36 5.93
N THR A 122 9.21 -8.59 5.30
CA THR A 122 10.54 -8.28 5.83
C THR A 122 11.13 -7.12 5.04
N CYS A 123 11.71 -6.13 5.71
CA CYS A 123 12.45 -5.08 5.01
C CYS A 123 13.82 -5.61 4.57
N ILE A 124 14.22 -5.26 3.34
CA ILE A 124 15.55 -5.55 2.80
C ILE A 124 16.24 -4.25 2.36
N ASP A 125 17.58 -4.25 2.33
CA ASP A 125 18.35 -3.13 1.79
C ASP A 125 18.37 -3.13 0.24
N ALA A 126 19.09 -2.19 -0.34
CA ALA A 126 19.22 -2.08 -1.81
C ALA A 126 19.81 -3.35 -2.45
N GLU A 127 20.68 -4.06 -1.73
CA GLU A 127 21.33 -5.30 -2.16
C GLU A 127 20.51 -6.56 -1.87
N GLY A 128 19.31 -6.43 -1.27
CA GLY A 128 18.42 -7.54 -0.96
C GLY A 128 18.71 -8.26 0.37
N ARG A 129 19.59 -7.72 1.22
CA ARG A 129 19.89 -8.28 2.54
C ARG A 129 18.84 -7.87 3.56
N ALA A 130 18.40 -8.79 4.41
CA ALA A 130 17.40 -8.49 5.45
C ALA A 130 17.92 -7.42 6.43
N LEU A 131 17.07 -6.46 6.75
CA LEU A 131 17.33 -5.44 7.75
C LEU A 131 16.82 -5.93 9.11
N PRO A 132 17.73 -6.13 10.13
CA PRO A 132 17.40 -6.86 11.37
C PRO A 132 16.23 -6.29 12.16
N ASP A 133 16.08 -4.96 12.18
CA ASP A 133 15.12 -4.26 13.03
C ASP A 133 13.88 -3.76 12.28
N HIS A 134 13.71 -4.15 11.02
CA HIS A 134 12.62 -3.70 10.17
C HIS A 134 11.73 -4.84 9.70
N VAL A 135 11.49 -5.78 10.59
CA VAL A 135 10.35 -6.66 10.47
C VAL A 135 9.15 -5.87 10.92
N LEU A 136 8.27 -5.51 10.00
CA LEU A 136 7.00 -4.95 10.43
C LEU A 136 6.15 -6.08 10.99
N PRO A 137 5.94 -6.08 12.29
CA PRO A 137 5.10 -7.05 12.94
C PRO A 137 3.65 -6.81 12.48
N ARG A 138 2.87 -7.81 12.70
CA ARG A 138 1.43 -7.82 12.69
C ARG A 138 0.91 -6.75 13.62
N HIS A 139 0.48 -5.63 13.11
CA HIS A 139 -0.25 -4.72 13.97
C HIS A 139 -1.26 -3.90 13.19
N ALA A 140 -2.46 -3.87 13.71
CA ALA A 140 -3.36 -2.80 13.39
C ALA A 140 -2.84 -1.52 14.07
N LYS A 141 -2.63 -0.46 13.30
CA LYS A 141 -2.40 0.84 13.88
C LYS A 141 -3.75 1.35 14.37
N THR A 142 -3.84 1.65 15.64
CA THR A 142 -4.96 2.38 16.20
C THR A 142 -4.67 3.87 16.17
N ARG A 143 -5.66 4.70 16.46
CA ARG A 143 -5.51 6.16 16.55
C ARG A 143 -4.42 6.62 17.51
N PHE A 144 -4.12 5.85 18.54
CA PHE A 144 -3.18 6.20 19.61
C PHE A 144 -1.96 5.30 19.69
N GLY A 145 -1.79 4.39 18.76
CA GLY A 145 -0.68 3.49 18.80
C GLY A 145 -0.79 2.35 17.82
N VAL A 146 -0.01 1.37 18.09
CA VAL A 146 0.06 0.14 17.32
C VAL A 146 -0.52 -0.95 18.21
N ARG A 147 -1.60 -1.58 17.77
CA ARG A 147 -2.13 -2.78 18.41
C ARG A 147 -1.48 -3.99 17.75
N GLU A 148 -0.85 -4.82 18.53
CA GLU A 148 -0.41 -6.12 18.06
C GLU A 148 -1.63 -6.99 17.80
N LEU A 149 -1.74 -7.55 16.59
CA LEU A 149 -2.82 -8.47 16.27
C LEU A 149 -2.51 -9.83 16.91
N PRO A 150 -3.49 -10.51 17.50
CA PRO A 150 -3.33 -11.88 17.98
C PRO A 150 -2.80 -12.81 16.89
N PRO A 151 -2.14 -13.91 17.26
CA PRO A 151 -1.58 -14.86 16.30
C PRO A 151 -2.54 -15.33 15.21
N ASP A 152 -3.80 -15.47 15.55
CA ASP A 152 -4.82 -16.10 14.69
C ASP A 152 -5.93 -15.13 14.26
N GLU A 153 -5.73 -13.82 14.46
CA GLU A 153 -6.68 -12.81 14.00
C GLU A 153 -6.35 -12.40 12.57
N PRO A 154 -7.07 -12.94 11.55
CA PRO A 154 -6.79 -12.64 10.16
C PRO A 154 -7.39 -11.31 9.68
N GLU A 155 -8.39 -10.78 10.39
CA GLU A 155 -9.20 -9.65 9.93
C GLU A 155 -8.55 -8.29 10.19
N THR A 156 -8.71 -7.39 9.24
CA THR A 156 -8.37 -5.99 9.40
C THR A 156 -9.65 -5.17 9.39
N PRO A 157 -10.02 -4.53 10.48
CA PRO A 157 -11.20 -3.67 10.50
C PRO A 157 -11.10 -2.56 9.46
N LEU A 158 -12.19 -2.29 8.74
CA LEU A 158 -12.31 -1.20 7.75
C LEU A 158 -11.72 0.12 8.27
N LEU A 159 -11.93 0.38 9.53
CA LEU A 159 -11.41 1.54 10.21
C LEU A 159 -9.89 1.61 10.30
N SER A 160 -9.23 0.48 10.59
CA SER A 160 -7.76 0.44 10.60
C SER A 160 -7.21 0.78 9.22
N ILE A 161 -7.85 0.29 8.16
CA ILE A 161 -7.48 0.64 6.78
C ILE A 161 -7.66 2.14 6.55
N TYR A 162 -8.84 2.67 6.91
CA TYR A 162 -9.13 4.09 6.70
C TYR A 162 -8.20 5.02 7.48
N CYS A 163 -7.96 4.73 8.76
CA CYS A 163 -7.17 5.60 9.62
C CYS A 163 -5.66 5.46 9.42
N TRP A 164 -5.15 4.28 9.07
CA TRP A 164 -3.73 3.96 9.20
C TRP A 164 -3.11 3.21 8.04
N ALA A 165 -3.94 2.76 7.09
CA ALA A 165 -3.48 1.96 5.94
C ALA A 165 -2.43 0.90 6.34
N PRO A 166 -2.78 -0.08 7.17
CA PRO A 166 -1.84 -1.15 7.52
C PRO A 166 -1.55 -2.05 6.33
N VAL A 167 -2.34 -1.92 5.29
CA VAL A 167 -2.28 -2.71 4.06
C VAL A 167 -1.56 -1.91 2.98
N MET A 168 -0.63 -2.55 2.28
CA MET A 168 0.06 -2.01 1.11
C MET A 168 -0.33 -2.82 -0.12
N GLU A 169 -0.26 -2.19 -1.28
CA GLU A 169 -0.64 -2.79 -2.56
C GLU A 169 0.16 -4.07 -2.81
N SER A 170 1.45 -3.96 -2.64
CA SER A 170 2.42 -5.01 -3.00
C SER A 170 2.42 -6.20 -2.07
N VAL A 171 1.77 -6.14 -0.89
CA VAL A 171 1.59 -7.31 0.00
C VAL A 171 0.20 -7.93 -0.11
N SER A 172 -0.64 -7.44 -1.03
CA SER A 172 -2.08 -7.73 -1.08
C SER A 172 -2.47 -8.43 -2.37
N VAL A 173 -3.18 -9.56 -2.26
CA VAL A 173 -3.82 -10.24 -3.39
C VAL A 173 -5.33 -10.01 -3.31
N LEU A 174 -5.92 -9.60 -4.43
CA LEU A 174 -7.32 -9.21 -4.53
C LEU A 174 -8.14 -10.25 -5.28
N ARG A 175 -9.34 -10.53 -4.80
CA ARG A 175 -10.33 -11.31 -5.55
C ARG A 175 -10.90 -10.45 -6.68
N ARG A 176 -10.70 -10.90 -7.93
CA ARG A 176 -11.10 -10.15 -9.12
C ARG A 176 -12.59 -9.78 -9.13
N SER A 177 -13.48 -10.71 -8.78
CA SER A 177 -14.92 -10.46 -8.76
C SER A 177 -15.36 -9.39 -7.75
N VAL A 178 -14.53 -9.08 -6.74
CA VAL A 178 -14.74 -7.96 -5.82
C VAL A 178 -14.10 -6.69 -6.38
N TYR A 179 -12.86 -6.78 -6.89
CA TYR A 179 -12.18 -5.64 -7.52
C TYR A 179 -13.00 -5.05 -8.68
N ASP A 180 -13.62 -5.88 -9.53
CA ASP A 180 -14.46 -5.45 -10.65
C ASP A 180 -15.72 -4.66 -10.21
N ARG A 181 -16.09 -4.73 -8.95
CA ARG A 181 -17.21 -3.97 -8.36
C ARG A 181 -16.78 -2.65 -7.73
N THR A 182 -15.48 -2.41 -7.63
CA THR A 182 -14.92 -1.13 -7.15
C THR A 182 -14.89 -0.10 -8.26
N GLU A 183 -14.66 1.17 -7.91
CA GLU A 183 -14.34 2.24 -8.87
C GLU A 183 -12.91 2.09 -9.43
N GLY A 184 -12.14 1.15 -8.87
CA GLY A 184 -10.74 0.91 -9.21
C GLY A 184 -9.81 2.01 -8.69
N TRP A 185 -8.67 2.15 -9.33
CA TRP A 185 -7.64 3.13 -8.97
C TRP A 185 -8.07 4.55 -9.30
N ASP A 186 -8.06 5.46 -8.33
CA ASP A 186 -8.40 6.87 -8.52
C ASP A 186 -7.16 7.71 -8.87
N GLU A 187 -7.09 8.16 -10.12
CA GLU A 187 -5.97 8.94 -10.63
C GLU A 187 -5.88 10.34 -9.98
N SER A 188 -6.95 10.85 -9.40
CA SER A 188 -6.98 12.18 -8.76
C SER A 188 -6.28 12.22 -7.41
N ILE A 189 -6.14 11.08 -6.74
CA ILE A 189 -5.50 10.98 -5.43
C ILE A 189 -3.98 11.13 -5.58
N GLY A 190 -3.39 10.58 -6.63
CA GLY A 190 -1.96 10.60 -6.88
C GLY A 190 -1.20 9.53 -6.09
N GLN A 191 0.07 9.36 -6.42
CA GLN A 191 0.93 8.32 -5.89
C GLN A 191 1.03 8.36 -4.35
N VAL A 192 1.01 7.20 -3.71
CA VAL A 192 1.15 6.92 -2.26
C VAL A 192 -0.15 6.98 -1.45
N GLY A 193 -1.29 7.36 -2.03
CA GLY A 193 -2.59 7.34 -1.34
C GLY A 193 -3.65 6.52 -2.07
N GLU A 194 -3.38 6.20 -3.33
CA GLU A 194 -4.32 5.52 -4.22
C GLU A 194 -4.68 4.10 -3.76
N GLY A 195 -3.73 3.40 -3.14
CA GLY A 195 -3.98 2.07 -2.60
C GLY A 195 -4.89 2.09 -1.39
N VAL A 196 -4.73 3.09 -0.52
CA VAL A 196 -5.63 3.25 0.64
C VAL A 196 -7.07 3.42 0.20
N ASP A 197 -7.30 4.24 -0.84
CA ASP A 197 -8.63 4.44 -1.41
C ASP A 197 -9.23 3.13 -1.94
N LEU A 198 -8.45 2.38 -2.73
CA LEU A 198 -8.89 1.09 -3.26
C LEU A 198 -9.23 0.09 -2.15
N PHE A 199 -8.40 0.02 -1.10
CA PHE A 199 -8.62 -0.94 -0.01
C PHE A 199 -9.84 -0.61 0.83
N ILE A 200 -10.17 0.68 1.00
CA ILE A 200 -11.43 1.10 1.61
C ILE A 200 -12.61 0.62 0.76
N GLN A 201 -12.53 0.77 -0.57
CA GLN A 201 -13.57 0.26 -1.48
C GLN A 201 -13.74 -1.25 -1.35
N MET A 202 -12.63 -2.01 -1.34
CA MET A 202 -12.64 -3.46 -1.16
C MET A 202 -13.28 -3.87 0.18
N ALA A 203 -12.93 -3.15 1.27
CA ALA A 203 -13.44 -3.42 2.60
C ALA A 203 -14.93 -3.10 2.78
N PHE A 204 -15.51 -2.24 1.94
CA PHE A 204 -16.97 -2.06 1.87
C PHE A 204 -17.71 -3.18 1.16
N LEU A 205 -17.01 -3.92 0.32
CA LEU A 205 -17.62 -4.94 -0.56
C LEU A 205 -17.37 -6.37 -0.09
N SER A 206 -16.40 -6.58 0.80
CA SER A 206 -15.93 -7.89 1.22
C SER A 206 -15.12 -7.82 2.51
N ASP A 207 -14.80 -8.98 3.08
CA ASP A 207 -13.87 -9.08 4.18
C ASP A 207 -12.43 -8.83 3.71
N VAL A 208 -11.60 -8.24 4.60
CA VAL A 208 -10.18 -7.99 4.39
C VAL A 208 -9.40 -8.73 5.47
N HIS A 209 -8.59 -9.71 5.07
CA HIS A 209 -7.91 -10.59 6.00
C HIS A 209 -6.40 -10.43 5.99
N PHE A 210 -5.78 -10.57 7.18
CA PHE A 210 -4.35 -10.61 7.35
C PHE A 210 -3.85 -12.06 7.43
N VAL A 211 -2.99 -12.45 6.48
CA VAL A 211 -2.29 -13.74 6.50
C VAL A 211 -0.98 -13.58 7.27
N ASN A 212 -0.91 -14.16 8.48
CA ASN A 212 0.20 -13.99 9.40
C ASN A 212 1.46 -14.79 8.98
N GLN A 213 1.93 -14.57 7.78
CA GLN A 213 3.17 -15.13 7.27
C GLN A 213 3.99 -14.04 6.58
N ARG A 214 5.31 -14.11 6.73
CA ARG A 214 6.24 -13.20 6.07
C ARG A 214 6.53 -13.72 4.68
N LEU A 215 5.75 -13.24 3.71
CA LEU A 215 5.78 -13.75 2.34
C LEU A 215 6.32 -12.73 1.34
N TYR A 216 6.65 -11.54 1.80
CA TYR A 216 7.07 -10.42 0.98
C TYR A 216 8.36 -9.78 1.52
N ARG A 217 9.21 -9.26 0.61
CA ARG A 217 10.47 -8.60 0.94
C ARG A 217 10.44 -7.18 0.37
N TYR A 218 10.18 -6.23 1.27
CA TYR A 218 10.06 -4.81 0.97
C TYR A 218 11.44 -4.15 0.91
N ARG A 219 11.81 -3.65 -0.25
CA ARG A 219 13.12 -3.02 -0.45
C ARG A 219 13.10 -1.58 0.04
N ARG A 220 14.17 -1.21 0.77
CA ARG A 220 14.42 0.14 1.25
C ARG A 220 15.59 0.76 0.48
N HIS A 221 15.31 1.82 -0.30
CA HIS A 221 16.31 2.58 -1.04
C HIS A 221 15.95 4.07 -1.12
N ALA A 222 16.94 4.93 -1.43
CA ALA A 222 16.76 6.40 -1.38
C ALA A 222 15.73 6.96 -2.38
N GLY A 223 15.45 6.24 -3.46
CA GLY A 223 14.52 6.67 -4.52
C GLY A 223 13.05 6.32 -4.27
N GLN A 224 12.69 5.78 -3.09
CA GLN A 224 11.30 5.37 -2.81
C GLN A 224 10.36 6.55 -2.63
N ALA A 225 9.18 6.46 -3.24
CA ALA A 225 8.13 7.47 -3.10
C ALA A 225 7.64 7.64 -1.65
N SER A 226 7.72 6.61 -0.83
CA SER A 226 7.31 6.63 0.59
C SER A 226 8.21 7.45 1.51
N HIS A 227 9.37 7.91 1.05
CA HIS A 227 10.25 8.78 1.85
C HIS A 227 9.76 10.24 1.94
N GLU A 228 8.86 10.66 1.08
CA GLU A 228 8.29 12.01 1.09
C GLU A 228 7.11 12.10 2.09
N LEU A 229 7.42 12.14 3.39
CA LEU A 229 6.40 12.12 4.47
C LEU A 229 5.33 13.21 4.33
N GLU A 230 5.68 14.41 3.89
CA GLU A 230 4.70 15.49 3.69
C GLU A 230 3.72 15.13 2.57
N ARG A 231 4.22 14.60 1.46
CA ARG A 231 3.42 14.15 0.33
C ARG A 231 2.49 13.02 0.77
N LEU A 232 3.02 12.01 1.45
CA LEU A 232 2.26 10.90 2.00
C LEU A 232 1.09 11.39 2.86
N GLN A 233 1.33 12.31 3.80
CA GLN A 233 0.29 12.83 4.68
C GLN A 233 -0.75 13.66 3.93
N ARG A 234 -0.35 14.43 2.92
CA ARG A 234 -1.29 15.20 2.08
C ARG A 234 -2.18 14.28 1.24
N GLN A 235 -1.63 13.19 0.70
CA GLN A 235 -2.41 12.22 -0.07
C GLN A 235 -3.38 11.46 0.83
N ASP A 236 -2.93 11.02 2.00
CA ASP A 236 -3.79 10.41 3.01
C ASP A 236 -4.98 11.32 3.37
N LEU A 237 -4.74 12.62 3.52
CA LEU A 237 -5.81 13.57 3.81
C LEU A 237 -6.79 13.71 2.63
N ARG A 238 -6.32 13.66 1.38
CA ARG A 238 -7.18 13.67 0.19
C ARG A 238 -8.11 12.47 0.16
N VAL A 239 -7.61 11.28 0.45
CA VAL A 239 -8.43 10.07 0.55
C VAL A 239 -9.54 10.26 1.59
N GLN A 240 -9.21 10.83 2.75
CA GLN A 240 -10.18 11.04 3.81
C GLN A 240 -11.24 12.09 3.44
N VAL A 241 -10.85 13.16 2.75
CA VAL A 241 -11.80 14.17 2.23
C VAL A 241 -12.74 13.51 1.22
N LYS A 242 -12.21 12.74 0.26
CA LYS A 242 -13.02 12.01 -0.71
C LYS A 242 -14.10 11.17 -0.03
N TRP A 243 -13.69 10.37 0.97
CA TRP A 243 -14.62 9.47 1.67
C TRP A 243 -15.62 10.22 2.56
N ARG A 244 -15.21 11.29 3.24
CA ARG A 244 -16.10 12.14 4.03
C ARG A 244 -17.21 12.75 3.17
N ASP A 245 -16.88 13.19 1.99
CA ASP A 245 -17.82 13.90 1.10
C ASP A 245 -18.81 12.96 0.39
N ARG A 246 -18.64 11.64 0.52
CA ARG A 246 -19.59 10.64 0.03
C ARG A 246 -20.91 10.71 0.84
N ARG A 247 -22.04 10.72 0.12
CA ARG A 247 -23.40 10.82 0.74
C ARG A 247 -24.01 9.47 1.07
N ASP A 248 -23.51 8.40 0.48
CA ASP A 248 -24.01 7.03 0.55
C ASP A 248 -23.46 6.22 1.76
N LEU A 249 -22.67 6.85 2.64
CA LEU A 249 -22.05 6.18 3.76
C LEU A 249 -22.99 6.01 4.96
N PRO A 250 -22.93 4.88 5.66
CA PRO A 250 -23.64 4.69 6.92
C PRO A 250 -23.29 5.78 7.95
N PRO A 251 -24.26 6.29 8.76
CA PRO A 251 -24.00 7.35 9.74
C PRO A 251 -22.86 7.05 10.73
N ALA A 252 -22.77 5.80 11.18
CA ALA A 252 -21.69 5.37 12.09
C ALA A 252 -20.30 5.51 11.42
N PHE A 253 -20.18 5.15 10.14
CA PHE A 253 -18.94 5.29 9.41
C PHE A 253 -18.59 6.76 9.16
N ARG A 254 -19.58 7.61 8.91
CA ARG A 254 -19.37 9.05 8.74
C ARG A 254 -18.75 9.69 9.98
N ALA A 255 -19.26 9.37 11.16
CA ALA A 255 -18.69 9.85 12.43
C ALA A 255 -17.21 9.44 12.59
N LEU A 256 -16.88 8.23 12.20
CA LEU A 256 -15.51 7.71 12.22
C LEU A 256 -14.60 8.44 11.24
N ILE A 257 -15.10 8.75 10.04
CA ILE A 257 -14.37 9.51 9.02
C ILE A 257 -14.03 10.92 9.53
N ASP A 258 -15.00 11.64 10.07
CA ASP A 258 -14.81 13.00 10.59
C ASP A 258 -13.73 13.03 11.66
N ASP A 259 -13.76 12.06 12.55
CA ASP A 259 -12.80 11.93 13.62
C ASP A 259 -11.39 11.54 13.14
N ALA A 260 -11.29 10.58 12.24
CA ALA A 260 -10.03 10.20 11.60
C ALA A 260 -9.41 11.34 10.81
N GLN A 261 -10.22 12.12 10.09
CA GLN A 261 -9.77 13.30 9.36
C GLN A 261 -9.19 14.37 10.30
N ALA A 262 -9.89 14.65 11.40
CA ALA A 262 -9.41 15.62 12.39
C ALA A 262 -8.06 15.19 12.97
N PHE A 263 -7.88 13.89 13.23
CA PHE A 263 -6.62 13.34 13.72
C PHE A 263 -5.49 13.46 12.69
N ARG A 264 -5.73 13.12 11.42
CA ARG A 264 -4.71 13.21 10.37
C ARG A 264 -4.35 14.66 10.01
N ALA A 265 -5.32 15.55 9.97
CA ALA A 265 -5.06 16.97 9.80
C ALA A 265 -4.18 17.52 10.94
N GLY A 266 -4.44 17.08 12.18
CA GLY A 266 -3.59 17.40 13.33
C GLY A 266 -2.16 16.88 13.19
N ARG A 267 -2.00 15.65 12.71
CA ARG A 267 -0.66 15.06 12.46
C ARG A 267 0.10 15.80 11.36
N LEU A 268 -0.54 16.14 10.25
CA LEU A 268 0.07 16.92 9.18
C LEU A 268 0.54 18.29 9.72
N ARG A 269 -0.31 18.96 10.48
CA ARG A 269 0.04 20.25 11.11
C ARG A 269 1.23 20.11 12.06
N LEU A 270 1.25 19.07 12.90
CA LEU A 270 2.37 18.77 13.79
C LEU A 270 3.67 18.57 13.00
N TYR A 271 3.62 17.74 11.96
CA TYR A 271 4.78 17.51 11.09
C TYR A 271 5.31 18.80 10.46
N LEU A 272 4.42 19.62 9.88
CA LEU A 272 4.80 20.89 9.24
C LEU A 272 5.41 21.89 10.25
N SER A 273 4.86 21.96 11.46
CA SER A 273 5.39 22.81 12.53
C SER A 273 6.78 22.36 12.98
N LEU A 274 7.01 21.06 13.13
CA LEU A 274 8.33 20.49 13.49
C LEU A 274 9.35 20.70 12.37
N ALA A 275 8.96 20.49 11.12
CA ALA A 275 9.83 20.73 9.96
C ALA A 275 10.22 22.21 9.83
N ALA A 276 9.28 23.14 10.11
CA ALA A 276 9.54 24.56 10.15
C ALA A 276 10.50 24.93 11.29
N ALA A 277 10.28 24.39 12.49
CA ALA A 277 11.19 24.60 13.63
C ALA A 277 12.61 24.15 13.30
N ALA A 278 12.79 22.98 12.73
CA ALA A 278 14.10 22.46 12.33
C ALA A 278 14.78 23.33 11.27
N ARG A 279 14.01 23.91 10.33
CA ARG A 279 14.52 24.85 9.33
C ARG A 279 14.99 26.16 9.98
N TYR A 280 14.19 26.77 10.87
CA TYR A 280 14.54 27.99 11.56
C TYR A 280 15.78 27.80 12.46
N LEU A 281 15.91 26.65 13.13
CA LEU A 281 17.10 26.34 13.94
C LEU A 281 18.37 26.27 13.07
N ARG A 282 18.29 25.71 11.86
CA ARG A 282 19.45 25.69 10.94
C ARG A 282 19.91 27.07 10.50
N HIS A 283 19.02 28.06 10.52
CA HIS A 283 19.31 29.44 10.19
C HIS A 283 19.51 30.31 11.42
N ALA A 284 19.67 29.73 12.62
CA ALA A 284 19.83 30.41 13.92
C ALA A 284 18.66 31.34 14.31
N GLU A 285 17.49 31.15 13.74
CA GLU A 285 16.26 31.90 14.01
C GLU A 285 15.50 31.34 15.22
N VAL A 286 16.12 31.41 16.43
CA VAL A 286 15.64 30.74 17.65
C VAL A 286 14.20 31.12 18.01
N ARG A 287 13.82 32.40 17.89
CA ARG A 287 12.46 32.86 18.24
C ARG A 287 11.39 32.18 17.37
N HIS A 288 11.59 32.13 16.05
CA HIS A 288 10.68 31.50 15.13
C HIS A 288 10.61 29.97 15.37
N ALA A 289 11.76 29.36 15.61
CA ALA A 289 11.81 27.93 15.96
C ALA A 289 11.02 27.65 17.25
N THR A 290 11.17 28.48 18.29
CA THR A 290 10.43 28.32 19.55
C THR A 290 8.92 28.43 19.33
N THR A 291 8.47 29.38 18.52
CA THR A 291 7.04 29.54 18.19
C THR A 291 6.50 28.29 17.52
N CYS A 292 7.21 27.71 16.53
CA CYS A 292 6.84 26.49 15.85
C CYS A 292 6.82 25.28 16.81
N LEU A 293 7.77 25.19 17.75
CA LEU A 293 7.78 24.10 18.75
C LEU A 293 6.61 24.20 19.73
N ILE A 294 6.25 25.43 20.17
CA ILE A 294 5.08 25.66 21.02
C ILE A 294 3.79 25.23 20.27
N ASP A 295 3.64 25.60 19.00
CA ASP A 295 2.49 25.16 18.19
C ASP A 295 2.47 23.63 18.05
N SER A 296 3.62 23.02 17.83
CA SER A 296 3.76 21.55 17.80
C SER A 296 3.28 20.89 19.10
N LEU A 297 3.67 21.43 20.24
CA LEU A 297 3.24 20.92 21.55
C LEU A 297 1.73 21.09 21.76
N ARG A 298 1.16 22.23 21.35
CA ARG A 298 -0.29 22.46 21.42
C ARG A 298 -1.07 21.46 20.55
N VAL A 299 -0.60 21.23 19.33
CA VAL A 299 -1.21 20.27 18.41
C VAL A 299 -1.09 18.84 18.96
N ALA A 300 0.10 18.45 19.42
CA ALA A 300 0.32 17.14 20.03
C ALA A 300 -0.58 16.92 21.26
N SER A 301 -0.69 17.94 22.15
CA SER A 301 -1.58 17.87 23.32
C SER A 301 -3.06 17.64 22.91
N ARG A 302 -3.54 18.30 21.86
CA ARG A 302 -4.90 18.07 21.35
C ARG A 302 -5.10 16.68 20.79
N ILE A 303 -4.08 16.14 20.09
CA ILE A 303 -4.09 14.78 19.56
C ILE A 303 -4.16 13.75 20.70
N VAL A 304 -3.35 13.94 21.74
CA VAL A 304 -3.26 13.00 22.88
C VAL A 304 -4.51 13.05 23.78
N ARG A 305 -5.10 14.24 23.98
CA ARG A 305 -6.28 14.40 24.86
C ARG A 305 -7.57 13.90 24.27
N ARG A 306 -7.64 13.61 23.00
CA ARG A 306 -8.82 12.97 22.42
C ARG A 306 -8.86 11.53 22.87
N GLU A 307 -9.77 11.23 23.78
CA GLU A 307 -10.13 9.86 24.09
C GLU A 307 -10.51 9.13 22.82
N SER A 308 -10.16 7.86 22.75
CA SER A 308 -10.51 7.04 21.61
C SER A 308 -12.02 7.12 21.38
N PRO A 309 -12.51 7.50 20.20
CA PRO A 309 -13.93 7.43 19.88
C PRO A 309 -14.41 5.98 19.71
N TRP A 310 -13.46 5.04 19.79
CA TRP A 310 -13.75 3.63 19.71
C TRP A 310 -14.26 3.17 21.06
N PRO A 311 -15.39 2.43 21.09
CA PRO A 311 -15.75 1.69 22.28
C PRO A 311 -14.51 0.88 22.67
N ALA A 312 -14.12 0.95 23.94
CA ALA A 312 -13.15 0.02 24.47
C ALA A 312 -13.62 -1.36 24.03
N GLU A 313 -12.83 -2.02 23.19
CA GLU A 313 -13.11 -3.39 22.83
C GLU A 313 -13.23 -4.11 24.16
N THR A 314 -14.42 -4.56 24.44
CA THR A 314 -14.69 -5.37 25.63
C THR A 314 -13.69 -6.51 25.59
N ALA A 315 -12.81 -6.50 26.59
CA ALA A 315 -11.78 -7.48 26.82
C ALA A 315 -12.35 -8.91 26.84
#